data_946ec65dbf04572e2d95859ae9466109
#
_entry.id   946ec65dbf04572e2d95859ae9466109
#
_cell.length_a   1.000
_cell.length_b   1.000
_cell.length_c   1.000
_cell.angle_alpha   90.00
_cell.angle_beta   90.00
_cell.angle_gamma   90.00
#
_symmetry.space_group_name_H-M   'P 1'
#
loop_
_entity.id
_entity.type
_entity.pdbx_description
1 polymer ?
#
loop_
_entity_poly.entity_id
_entity_poly.type
_entity_poly.pdbx_seq_one_letter_code
_entity_poly.pdbx_strand_id
1 'polypeptide(L)'
;MKNKKILIISLCAVLIALGAAGSVMLKKNSISKHSLIYADVNDNLISYKISEKAKTRIFFDGYSEYLLVGKYIGGEYCCVSKGENSLYYDVLLIKNGNIEKTYQLSFCPDEIAATDGDIYCLTNGKIYRLSTADNTESLYKDNVYTHKYRLNMLITDKGDLVYLRQENDGSVSLVLDCDGQETDVFTFNPDDTIAVGLNTDNRFLYKDKSGNYKTMAVSVYGGKQQKYGKSATFVQASSDGKLAVKCKRQVLGECSDVYIVDGKTGIAVSTNLVDLDIPYSVVVV
;
A
#
# COMPACT_ATOMS: atom_id res chain seq x y z
N MET A 1 -11.62 -1.54 -56.83
CA MET A 1 -12.13 -2.11 -55.56
C MET A 1 -11.05 -2.28 -54.46
N LYS A 2 -9.82 -2.68 -54.78
CA LYS A 2 -8.71 -2.84 -53.81
C LYS A 2 -8.42 -1.58 -52.97
N ASN A 3 -8.33 -0.40 -53.62
CA ASN A 3 -7.94 0.85 -52.95
C ASN A 3 -9.00 1.35 -51.91
N LYS A 4 -10.30 1.10 -52.14
CA LYS A 4 -11.35 1.46 -51.15
C LYS A 4 -11.29 0.59 -49.91
N LYS A 5 -10.93 -0.71 -50.02
CA LYS A 5 -10.79 -1.59 -48.87
C LYS A 5 -9.58 -1.19 -48.01
N ILE A 6 -8.46 -0.81 -48.62
CA ILE A 6 -7.27 -0.34 -47.91
C ILE A 6 -7.57 0.96 -47.15
N LEU A 7 -8.28 1.90 -47.78
CA LEU A 7 -8.68 3.17 -47.13
C LEU A 7 -9.57 2.96 -45.91
N ILE A 8 -10.54 2.04 -46.00
CA ILE A 8 -11.44 1.72 -44.91
C ILE A 8 -10.67 1.07 -43.73
N ILE A 9 -9.76 0.13 -44.02
CA ILE A 9 -8.96 -0.53 -42.99
C ILE A 9 -8.03 0.47 -42.30
N SER A 10 -7.39 1.37 -43.04
CA SER A 10 -6.54 2.40 -42.38
C SER A 10 -7.36 3.42 -41.59
N LEU A 11 -8.54 3.81 -42.03
CA LEU A 11 -9.43 4.68 -41.25
C LEU A 11 -9.89 4.03 -39.96
N CYS A 12 -10.29 2.75 -40.00
CA CYS A 12 -10.65 1.98 -38.81
C CYS A 12 -9.48 1.85 -37.83
N ALA A 13 -8.27 1.59 -38.33
CA ALA A 13 -7.07 1.51 -37.49
C ALA A 13 -6.75 2.85 -36.79
N VAL A 14 -6.88 3.96 -37.49
CA VAL A 14 -6.72 5.30 -36.92
C VAL A 14 -7.77 5.60 -35.86
N LEU A 15 -9.05 5.27 -36.11
CA LEU A 15 -10.13 5.46 -35.12
C LEU A 15 -9.94 4.60 -33.88
N ILE A 16 -9.49 3.37 -34.01
CA ILE A 16 -9.15 2.48 -32.88
C ILE A 16 -7.99 3.07 -32.09
N ALA A 17 -6.93 3.53 -32.77
CA ALA A 17 -5.78 4.15 -32.12
C ALA A 17 -6.14 5.43 -31.37
N LEU A 18 -6.99 6.29 -31.94
CA LEU A 18 -7.49 7.50 -31.30
C LEU A 18 -8.38 7.18 -30.09
N GLY A 19 -9.24 6.16 -30.21
CA GLY A 19 -10.07 5.69 -29.09
C GLY A 19 -9.24 5.13 -27.95
N ALA A 20 -8.20 4.34 -28.24
CA ALA A 20 -7.28 3.82 -27.25
C ALA A 20 -6.46 4.94 -26.57
N ALA A 21 -5.94 5.89 -27.34
CA ALA A 21 -5.21 7.04 -26.81
C ALA A 21 -6.12 7.91 -25.92
N GLY A 22 -7.36 8.16 -26.34
CA GLY A 22 -8.36 8.89 -25.56
C GLY A 22 -8.69 8.22 -24.24
N SER A 23 -8.86 6.88 -24.24
CA SER A 23 -9.13 6.12 -23.01
C SER A 23 -7.97 6.15 -22.02
N VAL A 24 -6.72 6.09 -22.50
CA VAL A 24 -5.52 6.22 -21.66
C VAL A 24 -5.42 7.62 -21.06
N MET A 25 -5.70 8.68 -21.84
CA MET A 25 -5.71 10.07 -21.36
C MET A 25 -6.76 10.28 -20.27
N LEU A 26 -7.99 9.81 -20.49
CA LEU A 26 -9.07 9.91 -19.49
C LEU A 26 -8.70 9.21 -18.20
N LYS A 27 -8.08 8.03 -18.29
CA LYS A 27 -7.65 7.26 -17.11
C LYS A 27 -6.51 7.97 -16.37
N LYS A 28 -5.51 8.50 -17.07
CA LYS A 28 -4.45 9.31 -16.46
C LYS A 28 -5.02 10.53 -15.73
N ASN A 29 -5.97 11.22 -16.33
CA ASN A 29 -6.64 12.35 -15.70
C ASN A 29 -7.43 11.94 -14.45
N SER A 30 -8.05 10.76 -14.46
CA SER A 30 -8.72 10.20 -13.27
C SER A 30 -7.72 9.93 -12.14
N ILE A 31 -6.59 9.27 -12.44
CA ILE A 31 -5.54 8.99 -11.46
C ILE A 31 -4.96 10.29 -10.89
N SER A 32 -4.76 11.32 -11.73
CA SER A 32 -4.18 12.60 -11.32
C SER A 32 -5.03 13.38 -10.30
N LYS A 33 -6.30 13.03 -10.12
CA LYS A 33 -7.17 13.67 -9.12
C LYS A 33 -6.90 13.22 -7.68
N HIS A 34 -6.20 12.13 -7.51
CA HIS A 34 -5.85 11.59 -6.21
C HIS A 34 -4.69 12.35 -5.55
N SER A 35 -4.55 12.15 -4.26
CA SER A 35 -3.45 12.67 -3.46
C SER A 35 -2.69 11.52 -2.81
N LEU A 36 -1.42 11.77 -2.51
CA LEU A 36 -0.62 10.94 -1.63
C LEU A 36 -0.60 11.56 -0.24
N ILE A 37 -0.87 10.77 0.79
CA ILE A 37 -0.70 11.17 2.18
C ILE A 37 0.47 10.40 2.77
N TYR A 38 1.40 11.08 3.40
CA TYR A 38 2.59 10.49 4.02
C TYR A 38 3.15 11.36 5.15
N ALA A 39 3.90 10.74 6.06
CA ALA A 39 4.74 11.43 7.01
C ALA A 39 6.12 11.67 6.38
N ASP A 40 6.65 12.88 6.45
CA ASP A 40 7.98 13.20 5.94
C ASP A 40 9.07 12.98 7.00
N VAL A 41 10.34 13.16 6.61
CA VAL A 41 11.51 12.98 7.49
C VAL A 41 11.58 13.98 8.65
N ASN A 42 10.72 14.99 8.67
CA ASN A 42 10.60 15.98 9.73
C ASN A 42 9.32 15.79 10.53
N ASP A 43 8.73 14.60 10.47
CA ASP A 43 7.50 14.21 11.15
C ASP A 43 6.28 15.10 10.81
N ASN A 44 6.27 15.65 9.58
CA ASN A 44 5.11 16.39 9.09
C ASN A 44 4.18 15.47 8.31
N LEU A 45 2.89 15.61 8.52
CA LEU A 45 1.88 14.97 7.67
C LEU A 45 1.68 15.78 6.40
N ILE A 46 1.94 15.17 5.26
CA ILE A 46 1.93 15.82 3.96
C ILE A 46 0.83 15.24 3.08
N SER A 47 0.05 16.11 2.45
CA SER A 47 -0.78 15.80 1.29
C SER A 47 -0.08 16.29 0.03
N TYR A 48 0.15 15.40 -0.91
CA TYR A 48 0.68 15.73 -2.22
C TYR A 48 -0.38 15.52 -3.29
N LYS A 49 -0.88 16.62 -3.86
CA LYS A 49 -1.84 16.59 -4.97
C LYS A 49 -1.13 16.32 -6.29
N ILE A 50 -1.44 15.20 -6.92
CA ILE A 50 -0.78 14.73 -8.15
C ILE A 50 -1.04 15.68 -9.32
N SER A 51 -2.27 16.19 -9.47
CA SER A 51 -2.66 17.11 -10.53
C SER A 51 -1.94 18.44 -10.49
N GLU A 52 -1.70 18.94 -9.29
CA GLU A 52 -1.12 20.26 -9.04
C GLU A 52 0.39 20.21 -8.81
N LYS A 53 0.92 18.99 -8.57
CA LYS A 53 2.31 18.76 -8.12
C LYS A 53 2.66 19.57 -6.87
N ALA A 54 1.69 19.75 -5.99
CA ALA A 54 1.78 20.61 -4.83
C ALA A 54 1.76 19.80 -3.54
N LYS A 55 2.67 20.15 -2.62
CA LYS A 55 2.71 19.63 -1.24
C LYS A 55 1.96 20.61 -0.33
N THR A 56 1.09 20.07 0.50
CA THR A 56 0.40 20.82 1.54
C THR A 56 0.60 20.07 2.86
N ARG A 57 1.03 20.78 3.89
CA ARG A 57 1.11 20.23 5.24
C ARG A 57 -0.30 20.14 5.82
N ILE A 58 -0.63 18.98 6.37
CA ILE A 58 -1.87 18.75 7.10
C ILE A 58 -1.59 18.99 8.58
N PHE A 59 -2.51 19.68 9.25
CA PHE A 59 -2.46 19.93 10.68
C PHE A 59 -3.75 19.48 11.32
N PHE A 60 -3.62 18.83 12.47
CA PHE A 60 -4.72 18.60 13.39
C PHE A 60 -4.37 19.24 14.73
N ASP A 61 -5.32 19.94 15.33
CA ASP A 61 -5.12 20.62 16.60
C ASP A 61 -4.67 19.64 17.70
N GLY A 62 -3.62 20.01 18.42
CA GLY A 62 -3.03 19.20 19.48
C GLY A 62 -1.98 18.16 19.00
N TYR A 63 -1.68 18.11 17.70
CA TYR A 63 -0.70 17.18 17.12
C TYR A 63 0.36 17.91 16.30
N SER A 64 1.61 17.62 16.59
CA SER A 64 2.76 18.27 15.92
C SER A 64 3.68 17.31 15.18
N GLU A 65 3.75 16.06 15.62
CA GLU A 65 4.64 15.03 15.07
C GLU A 65 3.81 13.87 14.52
N TYR A 66 3.99 13.54 13.25
CA TYR A 66 3.32 12.43 12.57
C TYR A 66 4.36 11.43 12.10
N LEU A 67 4.35 10.25 12.71
CA LEU A 67 5.42 9.27 12.57
C LEU A 67 5.14 8.25 11.46
N LEU A 68 3.86 7.94 11.25
CA LEU A 68 3.45 6.84 10.39
C LEU A 68 2.06 7.10 9.82
N VAL A 69 1.85 6.65 8.57
CA VAL A 69 0.54 6.67 7.91
C VAL A 69 0.20 5.26 7.45
N GLY A 70 -1.03 4.82 7.63
CA GLY A 70 -1.48 3.50 7.23
C GLY A 70 -2.84 3.50 6.54
N LYS A 71 -3.16 2.36 5.94
CA LYS A 71 -4.45 2.14 5.29
C LYS A 71 -5.57 2.08 6.35
N TYR A 72 -6.67 2.76 6.09
CA TYR A 72 -7.90 2.67 6.89
C TYR A 72 -9.08 2.26 6.02
N ILE A 73 -9.66 1.08 6.30
CA ILE A 73 -10.88 0.60 5.67
C ILE A 73 -12.07 1.14 6.45
N GLY A 74 -12.80 2.06 5.90
CA GLY A 74 -13.88 2.81 6.57
C GLY A 74 -13.71 4.31 6.47
N GLY A 75 -12.48 4.76 6.20
CA GLY A 75 -12.13 6.17 6.02
C GLY A 75 -11.13 6.40 4.90
N GLU A 76 -10.31 7.44 5.07
CA GLU A 76 -9.30 7.82 4.09
C GLU A 76 -7.93 7.19 4.43
N TYR A 77 -7.48 7.35 5.66
CA TYR A 77 -6.23 6.80 6.19
C TYR A 77 -6.23 6.85 7.71
N CYS A 78 -5.30 6.12 8.32
CA CYS A 78 -4.93 6.31 9.71
C CYS A 78 -3.50 6.86 9.81
N CYS A 79 -3.18 7.55 10.89
CA CYS A 79 -1.82 7.97 11.16
C CYS A 79 -1.49 7.83 12.65
N VAL A 80 -0.20 7.64 12.93
CA VAL A 80 0.34 7.66 14.30
C VAL A 80 0.95 9.03 14.53
N SER A 81 0.53 9.65 15.60
CA SER A 81 1.02 10.96 16.02
C SER A 81 1.46 10.92 17.48
N LYS A 82 2.36 11.82 17.83
CA LYS A 82 2.72 12.09 19.20
C LYS A 82 2.14 13.44 19.59
N GLY A 83 1.29 13.45 20.61
CA GLY A 83 0.74 14.68 21.15
C GLY A 83 1.81 15.53 21.84
N GLU A 84 1.61 16.84 21.88
CA GLU A 84 2.48 17.74 22.62
C GLU A 84 2.55 17.31 24.10
N ASN A 85 3.76 17.04 24.60
CA ASN A 85 4.00 16.56 25.96
C ASN A 85 3.43 15.18 26.32
N SER A 86 3.05 14.36 25.35
CA SER A 86 2.54 13.01 25.58
C SER A 86 3.68 11.98 25.71
N LEU A 87 3.50 11.04 26.64
CA LEU A 87 4.32 9.82 26.74
C LEU A 87 3.77 8.68 25.86
N TYR A 88 2.61 8.88 25.28
CA TYR A 88 1.88 7.91 24.48
C TYR A 88 1.82 8.35 23.04
N TYR A 89 1.48 7.41 22.18
CA TYR A 89 1.26 7.61 20.76
C TYR A 89 -0.24 7.53 20.49
N ASP A 90 -0.75 8.45 19.69
CA ASP A 90 -2.14 8.47 19.32
C ASP A 90 -2.30 7.95 17.88
N VAL A 91 -3.25 7.05 17.69
CA VAL A 91 -3.71 6.63 16.35
C VAL A 91 -4.92 7.46 16.00
N LEU A 92 -4.79 8.23 14.94
CA LEU A 92 -5.85 9.08 14.40
C LEU A 92 -6.49 8.36 13.22
N LEU A 93 -7.79 8.09 13.27
CA LEU A 93 -8.56 7.60 12.12
C LEU A 93 -9.16 8.81 11.40
N ILE A 94 -8.80 8.96 10.12
CA ILE A 94 -9.16 10.14 9.33
C ILE A 94 -10.24 9.79 8.32
N LYS A 95 -11.29 10.60 8.31
CA LYS A 95 -12.42 10.51 7.39
C LYS A 95 -12.91 11.89 6.99
N ASN A 96 -13.11 12.13 5.70
CA ASN A 96 -13.51 13.43 5.15
C ASN A 96 -12.59 14.58 5.60
N GLY A 97 -11.26 14.30 5.67
CA GLY A 97 -10.25 15.26 6.09
C GLY A 97 -10.26 15.65 7.58
N ASN A 98 -11.03 14.95 8.41
CA ASN A 98 -11.13 15.22 9.84
C ASN A 98 -10.77 14.00 10.66
N ILE A 99 -10.33 14.21 11.90
CA ILE A 99 -10.19 13.13 12.88
C ILE A 99 -11.60 12.63 13.24
N GLU A 100 -11.90 11.38 12.87
CA GLU A 100 -13.14 10.71 13.24
C GLU A 100 -13.04 10.12 14.65
N LYS A 101 -11.91 9.49 14.94
CA LYS A 101 -11.63 8.83 16.22
C LYS A 101 -10.14 8.90 16.55
N THR A 102 -9.84 8.87 17.84
CA THR A 102 -8.48 8.81 18.37
C THR A 102 -8.37 7.65 19.34
N TYR A 103 -7.30 6.89 19.24
CA TYR A 103 -6.95 5.77 20.10
C TYR A 103 -5.53 5.93 20.60
N GLN A 104 -5.25 5.46 21.80
CA GLN A 104 -3.95 5.61 22.44
C GLN A 104 -3.17 4.29 22.42
N LEU A 105 -1.89 4.36 22.06
CA LEU A 105 -0.96 3.25 22.09
C LEU A 105 0.14 3.48 23.12
N SER A 106 0.55 2.41 23.78
CA SER A 106 1.66 2.41 24.73
C SER A 106 3.05 2.39 24.06
N PHE A 107 3.12 2.16 22.73
CA PHE A 107 4.35 2.04 21.95
C PHE A 107 4.19 2.70 20.56
N CYS A 108 5.32 3.00 19.90
CA CYS A 108 5.36 3.42 18.52
C CYS A 108 5.40 2.18 17.62
N PRO A 109 4.43 1.96 16.72
CA PRO A 109 4.49 0.84 15.78
C PRO A 109 5.45 1.12 14.63
N ASP A 110 5.94 0.05 14.01
CA ASP A 110 6.72 0.09 12.76
C ASP A 110 5.80 0.19 11.53
N GLU A 111 4.62 -0.44 11.63
CA GLU A 111 3.56 -0.42 10.60
C GLU A 111 2.19 -0.36 11.26
N ILE A 112 1.24 0.26 10.57
CA ILE A 112 -0.15 0.39 11.04
C ILE A 112 -1.14 0.16 9.90
N ALA A 113 -2.27 -0.46 10.23
CA ALA A 113 -3.43 -0.56 9.36
C ALA A 113 -4.69 -0.60 10.22
N ALA A 114 -5.80 -0.05 9.73
CA ALA A 114 -7.04 0.05 10.49
C ALA A 114 -8.27 -0.35 9.68
N THR A 115 -9.24 -0.92 10.39
CA THR A 115 -10.62 -1.13 9.96
C THR A 115 -11.55 -0.34 10.87
N ASP A 116 -12.85 -0.39 10.64
CA ASP A 116 -13.83 0.20 11.58
C ASP A 116 -13.84 -0.48 12.95
N GLY A 117 -13.49 -1.78 13.02
CA GLY A 117 -13.51 -2.59 14.23
C GLY A 117 -12.17 -2.68 14.94
N ASP A 118 -11.07 -2.65 14.21
CA ASP A 118 -9.74 -2.98 14.74
C ASP A 118 -8.63 -2.13 14.13
N ILE A 119 -7.61 -1.88 14.93
CA ILE A 119 -6.36 -1.29 14.50
C ILE A 119 -5.27 -2.33 14.71
N TYR A 120 -4.52 -2.63 13.68
CA TYR A 120 -3.39 -3.55 13.71
C TYR A 120 -2.09 -2.76 13.72
N CYS A 121 -1.22 -3.06 14.67
CA CYS A 121 0.05 -2.39 14.88
C CYS A 121 1.17 -3.44 14.88
N LEU A 122 2.08 -3.37 13.91
CA LEU A 122 3.27 -4.22 13.88
C LEU A 122 4.41 -3.52 14.62
N THR A 123 5.04 -4.22 15.55
CA THR A 123 6.28 -3.79 16.20
C THR A 123 7.10 -4.99 16.67
N ASN A 124 8.42 -4.97 16.47
CA ASN A 124 9.33 -6.00 16.95
C ASN A 124 8.91 -7.43 16.58
N GLY A 125 8.42 -7.66 15.36
CA GLY A 125 7.99 -8.98 14.90
C GLY A 125 6.70 -9.50 15.54
N LYS A 126 5.87 -8.61 16.09
CA LYS A 126 4.57 -8.91 16.70
C LYS A 126 3.51 -7.97 16.18
N ILE A 127 2.32 -8.49 15.94
CA ILE A 127 1.14 -7.68 15.63
C ILE A 127 0.29 -7.58 16.90
N TYR A 128 0.03 -6.35 17.30
CA TYR A 128 -0.94 -6.02 18.33
C TYR A 128 -2.24 -5.59 17.67
N ARG A 129 -3.34 -5.98 18.26
CA ARG A 129 -4.68 -5.56 17.88
C ARG A 129 -5.21 -4.63 18.96
N LEU A 130 -5.63 -3.46 18.55
CA LEU A 130 -6.37 -2.50 19.36
C LEU A 130 -7.83 -2.54 18.91
N SER A 131 -8.70 -3.03 19.78
CA SER A 131 -10.14 -3.04 19.53
C SER A 131 -10.71 -1.63 19.60
N THR A 132 -11.41 -1.19 18.55
CA THR A 132 -12.03 0.13 18.52
C THR A 132 -13.30 0.23 19.38
N ALA A 133 -13.84 -0.91 19.82
CA ALA A 133 -15.06 -0.96 20.61
C ALA A 133 -14.84 -0.62 22.08
N ASP A 134 -13.73 -1.08 22.64
CA ASP A 134 -13.43 -0.96 24.07
C ASP A 134 -12.04 -0.37 24.38
N ASN A 135 -11.30 0.01 23.32
CA ASN A 135 -9.95 0.55 23.41
C ASN A 135 -8.97 -0.39 24.13
N THR A 136 -9.14 -1.70 23.94
CA THR A 136 -8.25 -2.71 24.53
C THR A 136 -7.16 -3.11 23.55
N GLU A 137 -5.91 -3.03 24.02
CA GLU A 137 -4.72 -3.46 23.29
C GLU A 137 -4.38 -4.90 23.70
N SER A 138 -4.14 -5.77 22.73
CA SER A 138 -3.76 -7.17 22.97
C SER A 138 -2.77 -7.66 21.93
N LEU A 139 -1.89 -8.59 22.34
CA LEU A 139 -1.05 -9.32 21.38
C LEU A 139 -1.96 -10.18 20.51
N TYR A 140 -1.91 -9.98 19.20
CA TYR A 140 -2.73 -10.71 18.24
C TYR A 140 -1.95 -11.80 17.52
N LYS A 141 -0.76 -11.46 17.03
CA LYS A 141 0.15 -12.42 16.37
C LYS A 141 1.57 -12.24 16.89
N ASP A 142 2.26 -13.34 17.05
CA ASP A 142 3.70 -13.39 17.27
C ASP A 142 4.42 -14.06 16.08
N ASN A 143 5.74 -14.13 16.13
CA ASN A 143 6.55 -14.73 15.05
C ASN A 143 6.29 -14.11 13.65
N VAL A 144 5.99 -12.82 13.61
CA VAL A 144 5.84 -12.10 12.36
C VAL A 144 7.21 -11.87 11.75
N TYR A 145 7.41 -12.36 10.53
CA TYR A 145 8.64 -12.10 9.78
C TYR A 145 8.67 -10.64 9.34
N THR A 146 9.76 -9.95 9.69
CA THR A 146 9.95 -8.55 9.34
C THR A 146 11.17 -8.36 8.46
N HIS A 147 11.00 -7.64 7.37
CA HIS A 147 12.06 -7.25 6.47
C HIS A 147 12.17 -5.73 6.43
N LYS A 148 13.35 -5.19 6.73
CA LYS A 148 13.61 -3.76 6.92
C LYS A 148 13.09 -2.82 5.83
N TYR A 149 12.87 -3.28 4.61
CA TYR A 149 12.48 -2.44 3.48
C TYR A 149 11.19 -2.93 2.78
N ARG A 150 10.29 -3.59 3.52
CA ARG A 150 9.09 -4.21 2.96
C ARG A 150 7.90 -3.99 3.88
N LEU A 151 6.71 -3.96 3.31
CA LEU A 151 5.50 -4.11 4.09
C LEU A 151 5.39 -5.56 4.53
N ASN A 152 5.31 -5.74 5.83
CA ASN A 152 5.26 -7.06 6.47
C ASN A 152 3.85 -7.40 6.95
N MET A 153 3.01 -6.38 7.06
CA MET A 153 1.61 -6.45 7.44
C MET A 153 0.78 -5.55 6.52
N LEU A 154 -0.35 -6.05 6.08
CA LEU A 154 -1.27 -5.35 5.16
C LEU A 154 -2.70 -5.71 5.51
N ILE A 155 -3.67 -4.90 5.08
CA ILE A 155 -5.08 -5.27 5.08
C ILE A 155 -5.63 -5.28 3.65
N THR A 156 -6.49 -6.27 3.35
CA THR A 156 -7.20 -6.35 2.08
C THR A 156 -8.25 -5.23 1.98
N ASP A 157 -8.90 -5.10 0.85
CA ASP A 157 -10.04 -4.18 0.67
C ASP A 157 -11.29 -4.62 1.44
N LYS A 158 -11.30 -5.85 1.95
CA LYS A 158 -12.36 -6.39 2.83
C LYS A 158 -12.07 -6.20 4.31
N GLY A 159 -10.85 -5.75 4.65
CA GLY A 159 -10.41 -5.61 6.03
C GLY A 159 -9.70 -6.83 6.61
N ASP A 160 -9.53 -7.91 5.83
CA ASP A 160 -8.79 -9.09 6.30
C ASP A 160 -7.31 -8.76 6.46
N LEU A 161 -6.68 -9.28 7.51
CA LEU A 161 -5.25 -9.09 7.77
C LEU A 161 -4.42 -10.03 6.88
N VAL A 162 -3.37 -9.50 6.28
CA VAL A 162 -2.35 -10.28 5.56
C VAL A 162 -0.99 -9.98 6.17
N TYR A 163 -0.26 -11.01 6.56
CA TYR A 163 1.05 -10.82 7.16
C TYR A 163 2.02 -11.97 6.81
N LEU A 164 3.29 -11.77 7.09
CA LEU A 164 4.33 -12.76 6.92
C LEU A 164 4.61 -13.45 8.26
N ARG A 165 4.48 -14.78 8.32
CA ARG A 165 4.80 -15.57 9.52
C ARG A 165 6.14 -16.28 9.35
N GLN A 166 7.00 -16.15 10.37
CA GLN A 166 8.23 -16.92 10.45
C GLN A 166 7.91 -18.34 10.90
N GLU A 167 8.30 -19.34 10.12
CA GLU A 167 8.13 -20.75 10.46
C GLU A 167 9.33 -21.31 11.22
N ASN A 168 9.12 -22.43 11.95
CA ASN A 168 10.16 -23.05 12.76
C ASN A 168 11.32 -23.63 11.95
N ASP A 169 11.11 -23.96 10.69
CA ASP A 169 12.13 -24.46 9.76
C ASP A 169 12.93 -23.36 9.06
N GLY A 170 12.64 -22.09 9.39
CA GLY A 170 13.25 -20.92 8.77
C GLY A 170 12.56 -20.45 7.51
N SER A 171 11.55 -21.13 7.02
CA SER A 171 10.71 -20.63 5.91
C SER A 171 9.79 -19.50 6.38
N VAL A 172 9.16 -18.82 5.44
CA VAL A 172 8.21 -17.74 5.71
C VAL A 172 6.90 -18.04 4.98
N SER A 173 5.80 -17.97 5.69
CA SER A 173 4.46 -18.11 5.13
C SER A 173 3.77 -16.76 4.99
N LEU A 174 3.19 -16.51 3.82
CA LEU A 174 2.19 -15.46 3.64
C LEU A 174 0.88 -16.00 4.19
N VAL A 175 0.34 -15.33 5.19
CA VAL A 175 -0.88 -15.73 5.90
C VAL A 175 -1.98 -14.72 5.60
N LEU A 176 -3.17 -15.23 5.26
CA LEU A 176 -4.42 -14.47 5.27
C LEU A 176 -5.19 -14.83 6.54
N ASP A 177 -5.51 -13.85 7.32
CA ASP A 177 -6.29 -13.99 8.56
C ASP A 177 -7.64 -13.27 8.39
N CYS A 178 -8.70 -14.05 8.42
CA CYS A 178 -10.07 -13.59 8.41
C CYS A 178 -10.66 -13.80 9.81
N ASP A 179 -10.71 -12.77 10.64
CA ASP A 179 -11.26 -12.81 12.01
C ASP A 179 -10.66 -13.94 12.89
N GLY A 180 -9.35 -14.12 12.82
CA GLY A 180 -8.64 -15.15 13.59
C GLY A 180 -8.55 -16.52 12.91
N GLN A 181 -9.20 -16.69 11.76
CA GLN A 181 -9.07 -17.90 10.93
C GLN A 181 -7.95 -17.72 9.92
N GLU A 182 -6.82 -18.33 10.18
CA GLU A 182 -5.62 -18.24 9.35
C GLU A 182 -5.66 -19.26 8.20
N THR A 183 -5.21 -18.79 7.04
CA THR A 183 -4.96 -19.61 5.86
C THR A 183 -3.57 -19.28 5.31
N ASP A 184 -2.73 -20.31 5.20
CA ASP A 184 -1.43 -20.18 4.55
C ASP A 184 -1.65 -20.07 3.04
N VAL A 185 -1.31 -18.92 2.49
CA VAL A 185 -1.48 -18.65 1.07
C VAL A 185 -0.29 -19.13 0.26
N PHE A 186 0.91 -18.92 0.79
CA PHE A 186 2.16 -19.22 0.11
C PHE A 186 3.31 -19.30 1.10
N THR A 187 4.07 -20.38 1.06
CA THR A 187 5.29 -20.56 1.86
C THR A 187 6.51 -20.48 0.96
N PHE A 188 7.55 -19.80 1.42
CA PHE A 188 8.76 -19.57 0.66
C PHE A 188 10.00 -19.51 1.56
N ASN A 189 11.18 -19.76 0.97
CA ASN A 189 12.44 -19.52 1.64
C ASN A 189 12.81 -18.03 1.46
N PRO A 190 13.06 -17.26 2.53
CA PRO A 190 13.42 -15.85 2.44
C PRO A 190 14.72 -15.58 1.68
N ASP A 191 15.63 -16.56 1.60
CA ASP A 191 16.86 -16.46 0.80
C ASP A 191 16.58 -16.54 -0.71
N ASP A 192 15.50 -17.23 -1.11
CA ASP A 192 15.11 -17.44 -2.48
C ASP A 192 14.03 -16.46 -2.97
N THR A 193 13.27 -15.87 -2.06
CA THR A 193 12.10 -15.06 -2.38
C THR A 193 12.04 -13.82 -1.51
N ILE A 194 11.92 -12.67 -2.12
CA ILE A 194 11.78 -11.39 -1.43
C ILE A 194 10.32 -10.94 -1.52
N ALA A 195 9.65 -10.89 -0.39
CA ALA A 195 8.33 -10.29 -0.27
C ALA A 195 8.38 -8.80 -0.62
N VAL A 196 7.37 -8.31 -1.35
CA VAL A 196 7.28 -6.90 -1.74
C VAL A 196 6.04 -6.25 -1.13
N GLY A 197 4.89 -6.93 -1.11
CA GLY A 197 3.65 -6.42 -0.55
C GLY A 197 2.42 -6.81 -1.38
N LEU A 198 1.25 -6.25 -1.03
CA LEU A 198 0.02 -6.39 -1.82
C LEU A 198 -0.04 -5.34 -2.93
N ASN A 199 -0.58 -5.74 -4.07
CA ASN A 199 -1.00 -4.83 -5.12
C ASN A 199 -2.50 -4.51 -5.02
N THR A 200 -3.02 -3.73 -5.96
CA THR A 200 -4.41 -3.26 -5.99
C THR A 200 -5.48 -4.35 -6.14
N ASP A 201 -5.09 -5.55 -6.56
CA ASP A 201 -6.02 -6.68 -6.75
C ASP A 201 -5.93 -7.68 -5.59
N ASN A 202 -5.44 -7.27 -4.43
CA ASN A 202 -5.13 -8.14 -3.28
C ASN A 202 -4.26 -9.34 -3.69
N ARG A 203 -3.27 -9.06 -4.54
CA ARG A 203 -2.27 -10.06 -4.94
C ARG A 203 -0.96 -9.75 -4.26
N PHE A 204 -0.39 -10.76 -3.62
CA PHE A 204 0.94 -10.69 -3.05
C PHE A 204 1.99 -10.59 -4.18
N LEU A 205 2.80 -9.54 -4.13
CA LEU A 205 3.92 -9.32 -5.03
C LEU A 205 5.21 -9.79 -4.36
N TYR A 206 5.97 -10.60 -5.07
CA TYR A 206 7.27 -11.08 -4.61
C TYR A 206 8.28 -11.17 -5.75
N LYS A 207 9.56 -11.20 -5.40
CA LYS A 207 10.68 -11.39 -6.31
C LYS A 207 11.29 -12.77 -6.06
N ASP A 208 11.35 -13.62 -7.09
CA ASP A 208 11.97 -14.94 -6.98
C ASP A 208 13.52 -14.87 -7.07
N LYS A 209 14.19 -15.98 -6.79
CA LYS A 209 15.64 -16.11 -6.86
C LYS A 209 16.26 -15.81 -8.23
N SER A 210 15.46 -15.88 -9.30
CA SER A 210 15.87 -15.51 -10.65
C SER A 210 15.72 -14.01 -10.92
N GLY A 211 15.29 -13.23 -9.93
CA GLY A 211 15.07 -11.79 -10.04
C GLY A 211 13.78 -11.38 -10.75
N ASN A 212 12.86 -12.32 -11.00
CA ASN A 212 11.58 -12.02 -11.63
C ASN A 212 10.56 -11.63 -10.57
N TYR A 213 9.80 -10.56 -10.87
CA TYR A 213 8.64 -10.20 -10.07
C TYR A 213 7.43 -11.02 -10.47
N LYS A 214 6.77 -11.60 -9.48
CA LYS A 214 5.58 -12.44 -9.62
C LYS A 214 4.49 -11.98 -8.67
N THR A 215 3.26 -12.31 -8.98
CA THR A 215 2.10 -12.06 -8.11
C THR A 215 1.31 -13.34 -7.87
N MET A 216 0.70 -13.43 -6.70
CA MET A 216 -0.19 -14.51 -6.30
C MET A 216 -1.43 -13.93 -5.61
N ALA A 217 -2.61 -14.48 -5.89
CA ALA A 217 -3.83 -14.07 -5.17
C ALA A 217 -3.76 -14.50 -3.71
N VAL A 218 -4.05 -13.61 -2.77
CA VAL A 218 -3.99 -13.91 -1.34
C VAL A 218 -5.16 -14.74 -0.84
N SER A 219 -6.26 -14.78 -1.57
CA SER A 219 -7.47 -15.54 -1.21
C SER A 219 -7.43 -17.03 -1.55
N VAL A 220 -6.38 -17.51 -2.25
CA VAL A 220 -6.32 -18.89 -2.75
C VAL A 220 -4.91 -19.44 -2.57
N TYR A 221 -4.76 -20.47 -1.75
CA TYR A 221 -3.50 -21.19 -1.58
C TYR A 221 -2.98 -21.75 -2.92
N GLY A 222 -1.69 -21.51 -3.20
CA GLY A 222 -1.07 -21.98 -4.44
C GLY A 222 -1.66 -21.35 -5.70
N GLY A 223 -2.35 -20.22 -5.59
CA GLY A 223 -3.02 -19.54 -6.69
C GLY A 223 -2.09 -19.25 -7.87
N LYS A 224 -2.67 -19.16 -9.07
CA LYS A 224 -1.95 -18.99 -10.32
C LYS A 224 -1.01 -17.77 -10.28
N GLN A 225 0.29 -18.04 -10.41
CA GLN A 225 1.31 -17.01 -10.47
C GLN A 225 1.25 -16.25 -11.81
N GLN A 226 1.42 -14.94 -11.74
CA GLN A 226 1.53 -14.08 -12.93
C GLN A 226 2.85 -13.32 -12.88
N LYS A 227 3.52 -13.20 -14.05
CA LYS A 227 4.69 -12.33 -14.15
C LYS A 227 4.26 -10.86 -14.02
N TYR A 228 4.93 -10.14 -13.18
CA TYR A 228 4.82 -8.70 -13.04
C TYR A 228 6.10 -8.04 -13.58
N GLY A 229 6.03 -6.82 -14.11
CA GLY A 229 7.17 -6.16 -14.73
C GLY A 229 8.43 -6.08 -13.87
N LYS A 230 9.57 -5.86 -14.48
CA LYS A 230 10.87 -5.69 -13.81
C LYS A 230 10.87 -4.39 -12.97
N SER A 231 11.56 -4.41 -11.83
CA SER A 231 11.92 -3.22 -11.03
C SER A 231 10.76 -2.46 -10.36
N ALA A 232 9.66 -3.13 -10.02
CA ALA A 232 8.59 -2.50 -9.29
C ALA A 232 8.59 -2.89 -7.82
N THR A 233 8.57 -1.92 -6.93
CA THR A 233 8.22 -2.10 -5.53
C THR A 233 6.88 -1.41 -5.31
N PHE A 234 5.88 -2.13 -4.85
CA PHE A 234 4.62 -1.51 -4.41
C PHE A 234 4.76 -1.14 -2.95
N VAL A 235 4.28 0.03 -2.63
CA VAL A 235 4.33 0.55 -1.26
C VAL A 235 2.98 0.38 -0.61
N GLN A 236 1.90 0.81 -1.26
CA GLN A 236 0.56 0.70 -0.68
C GLN A 236 -0.53 0.80 -1.75
N ALA A 237 -1.69 0.19 -1.48
CA ALA A 237 -2.91 0.41 -2.26
C ALA A 237 -3.71 1.58 -1.69
N SER A 238 -4.55 2.21 -2.53
CA SER A 238 -5.57 3.15 -2.08
C SER A 238 -6.57 2.46 -1.14
N SER A 239 -7.32 3.26 -0.37
CA SER A 239 -8.34 2.73 0.54
C SER A 239 -9.42 1.90 -0.16
N ASP A 240 -9.72 2.23 -1.42
CA ASP A 240 -10.67 1.51 -2.26
C ASP A 240 -10.04 0.32 -3.02
N GLY A 241 -8.75 0.06 -2.82
CA GLY A 241 -8.03 -1.05 -3.45
C GLY A 241 -7.79 -0.92 -4.96
N LYS A 242 -8.13 0.21 -5.59
CA LYS A 242 -8.05 0.37 -7.06
C LYS A 242 -6.73 0.93 -7.55
N LEU A 243 -6.07 1.73 -6.73
CA LEU A 243 -4.80 2.36 -7.07
C LEU A 243 -3.69 1.87 -6.16
N ALA A 244 -2.47 1.86 -6.66
CA ALA A 244 -1.28 1.51 -5.89
C ALA A 244 -0.17 2.52 -6.12
N VAL A 245 0.60 2.77 -5.08
CA VAL A 245 1.87 3.47 -5.18
C VAL A 245 2.94 2.47 -5.61
N LYS A 246 3.59 2.75 -6.71
CA LYS A 246 4.70 1.99 -7.24
C LYS A 246 5.96 2.83 -7.17
N CYS A 247 6.97 2.32 -6.50
CA CYS A 247 8.29 2.94 -6.46
C CYS A 247 9.25 2.19 -7.37
N LYS A 248 10.03 2.92 -8.15
CA LYS A 248 11.20 2.38 -8.84
C LYS A 248 12.40 2.67 -7.96
N ARG A 249 13.04 1.62 -7.44
CA ARG A 249 14.21 1.75 -6.56
C ARG A 249 15.51 1.53 -7.32
N GLN A 250 16.52 2.28 -6.95
CA GLN A 250 17.91 2.05 -7.37
C GLN A 250 18.57 0.98 -6.49
N VAL A 251 19.77 0.56 -6.87
CA VAL A 251 20.52 -0.58 -6.28
C VAL A 251 20.78 -0.41 -4.77
N LEU A 252 20.80 0.82 -4.26
CA LEU A 252 21.09 1.14 -2.85
C LEU A 252 19.85 1.37 -1.97
N GLY A 253 18.65 1.04 -2.47
CA GLY A 253 17.42 1.19 -1.66
C GLY A 253 16.74 2.56 -1.76
N GLU A 254 17.35 3.53 -2.42
CA GLU A 254 16.73 4.85 -2.66
C GLU A 254 15.60 4.76 -3.67
N CYS A 255 14.53 5.51 -3.41
CA CYS A 255 13.40 5.61 -4.33
C CYS A 255 13.75 6.64 -5.42
N SER A 256 13.86 6.21 -6.67
CA SER A 256 14.17 7.11 -7.78
C SER A 256 12.94 7.76 -8.41
N ASP A 257 11.81 7.06 -8.41
CA ASP A 257 10.57 7.52 -9.02
C ASP A 257 9.37 6.95 -8.27
N VAL A 258 8.35 7.76 -8.03
CA VAL A 258 7.07 7.37 -7.45
C VAL A 258 5.97 7.51 -8.48
N TYR A 259 5.21 6.45 -8.67
CA TYR A 259 4.08 6.40 -9.60
C TYR A 259 2.82 5.98 -8.87
N ILE A 260 1.69 6.51 -9.33
CA ILE A 260 0.37 5.94 -9.01
C ILE A 260 -0.05 5.06 -10.18
N VAL A 261 -0.42 3.83 -9.88
CA VAL A 261 -0.76 2.81 -10.87
C VAL A 261 -2.21 2.34 -10.66
N ASP A 262 -2.99 2.35 -11.74
CA ASP A 262 -4.28 1.67 -11.76
C ASP A 262 -4.06 0.15 -11.89
N GLY A 263 -4.50 -0.62 -10.88
CA GLY A 263 -4.24 -2.05 -10.80
C GLY A 263 -4.87 -2.86 -11.93
N LYS A 264 -6.04 -2.45 -12.40
CA LYS A 264 -6.78 -3.14 -13.44
C LYS A 264 -6.17 -2.93 -14.83
N THR A 265 -5.76 -1.70 -15.13
CA THR A 265 -5.27 -1.33 -16.47
C THR A 265 -3.76 -1.25 -16.59
N GLY A 266 -3.05 -1.19 -15.45
CA GLY A 266 -1.60 -0.99 -15.40
C GLY A 266 -1.14 0.42 -15.83
N ILE A 267 -2.07 1.35 -16.08
CA ILE A 267 -1.74 2.72 -16.45
C ILE A 267 -1.14 3.42 -15.23
N ALA A 268 0.02 4.05 -15.44
CA ALA A 268 0.78 4.73 -14.40
C ALA A 268 0.87 6.23 -14.67
N VAL A 269 0.84 7.03 -13.59
CA VAL A 269 1.10 8.47 -13.60
C VAL A 269 2.28 8.75 -12.68
N SER A 270 3.32 9.40 -13.19
CA SER A 270 4.46 9.85 -12.38
C SER A 270 4.01 10.98 -11.46
N THR A 271 4.44 10.91 -10.21
CA THR A 271 4.24 11.99 -9.24
C THR A 271 5.32 13.05 -9.31
N ASN A 272 6.43 12.78 -9.99
CA ASN A 272 7.66 13.58 -9.95
C ASN A 272 8.26 13.75 -8.53
N LEU A 273 7.87 12.89 -7.59
CA LEU A 273 8.50 12.83 -6.28
C LEU A 273 9.73 11.93 -6.41
N VAL A 274 10.91 12.51 -6.17
CA VAL A 274 12.21 11.83 -6.30
C VAL A 274 12.72 11.38 -4.95
N ASP A 275 12.36 12.08 -3.87
CA ASP A 275 12.90 11.92 -2.52
C ASP A 275 11.82 11.55 -1.51
N LEU A 276 10.96 10.59 -1.82
CA LEU A 276 10.20 9.92 -0.79
C LEU A 276 11.14 8.97 -0.06
N ASP A 277 11.76 9.46 0.97
CA ASP A 277 12.50 8.67 1.95
C ASP A 277 11.53 7.82 2.81
N ILE A 278 10.44 7.36 2.17
CA ILE A 278 9.36 6.69 2.84
C ILE A 278 9.06 5.38 2.13
N PRO A 279 9.69 4.31 2.55
CA PRO A 279 9.44 3.02 1.91
C PRO A 279 8.03 2.47 2.20
N TYR A 280 7.34 2.88 3.28
CA TYR A 280 6.19 2.10 3.80
C TYR A 280 5.02 2.93 4.30
N SER A 281 5.18 4.23 4.47
CA SER A 281 4.20 5.09 5.13
C SER A 281 3.57 6.09 4.16
N VAL A 282 2.90 5.59 3.13
CA VAL A 282 2.20 6.41 2.15
C VAL A 282 0.86 5.77 1.78
N VAL A 283 -0.19 6.56 1.72
CA VAL A 283 -1.53 6.13 1.30
C VAL A 283 -2.00 6.96 0.12
N VAL A 284 -2.77 6.35 -0.78
CA VAL A 284 -3.46 7.02 -1.89
C VAL A 284 -4.89 7.33 -1.43
N VAL A 285 -5.28 8.58 -1.52
CA VAL A 285 -6.63 9.06 -1.21
C VAL A 285 -7.24 9.83 -2.37
#